data_6a3cee51bd87ddafaea895e94fddd824
#
_entry.id   6a3cee51bd87ddafaea895e94fddd824
#
_cell.length_a   1.000
_cell.length_b   1.000
_cell.length_c   1.000
_cell.angle_alpha   90.00
_cell.angle_beta   90.00
_cell.angle_gamma   90.00
#
_symmetry.space_group_name_H-M   'P 1'
#
loop_
_entity.id
_entity.type
_entity.pdbx_description
1 polymer ?
#
loop_
_entity_poly.entity_id
_entity_poly.type
_entity_poly.pdbx_seq_one_letter_code
_entity_poly.pdbx_strand_id
1 'polypeptide(L)'
;NEAEVSLRQAIVLKPNYPEAHNNLGNALKEQGRLDEAEASYRQAIVLKPGYANAHSNLGATLQELGRLDEAEARYIQAIALKPNYAEAYSNLGVTLQELGRLEEAEESLKHAITLKPDFALAHYGLTKVLYNMSYKDSALESIKKANVIDPKSKDFSLLLSVLQARKARENTAEGVKNTITSDCLIIPASKILELNRSVEQELITYLYSRKLLDLDKEKDPSFGDTRGSKYDLFEDNHPRIQKLEIDLHSILSKAFNSDIFIKDSFFSIFGAGGGTTRHQHVDKNDKDSTFSLAKQKYALVYYLSVGDQDCTAPGFLKFYEPSEEILPKKGLITIFPAERYHSSFYNGKKDRVIVGVNFYTL
;
A
#
# COMPACT_ATOMS: atom_id res chain seq x y z
N ASN A 1 24.19 1.48 -6.91
CA ASN A 1 24.01 0.40 -5.93
C ASN A 1 25.24 -0.52 -5.99
N GLU A 2 25.88 -0.79 -4.84
CA GLU A 2 27.10 -1.59 -4.75
C GLU A 2 26.93 -3.02 -5.33
N ALA A 3 25.76 -3.61 -5.15
CA ALA A 3 25.43 -4.91 -5.70
C ALA A 3 25.48 -4.93 -7.25
N GLU A 4 24.92 -3.91 -7.90
CA GLU A 4 24.96 -3.78 -9.37
C GLU A 4 26.42 -3.65 -9.87
N VAL A 5 27.22 -2.82 -9.23
CA VAL A 5 28.62 -2.61 -9.61
C VAL A 5 29.41 -3.93 -9.50
N SER A 6 29.26 -4.66 -8.41
CA SER A 6 29.91 -5.94 -8.17
C SER A 6 29.49 -7.01 -9.21
N LEU A 7 28.19 -7.05 -9.56
CA LEU A 7 27.65 -7.99 -10.53
C LEU A 7 28.14 -7.70 -11.95
N ARG A 8 28.19 -6.41 -12.35
CA ARG A 8 28.75 -5.99 -13.64
C ARG A 8 30.26 -6.34 -13.72
N GLN A 9 30.98 -6.17 -12.62
CA GLN A 9 32.40 -6.54 -12.57
C GLN A 9 32.59 -8.06 -12.68
N ALA A 10 31.75 -8.87 -12.01
CA ALA A 10 31.75 -10.32 -12.14
C ALA A 10 31.47 -10.78 -13.59
N ILE A 11 30.55 -10.11 -14.29
CA ILE A 11 30.22 -10.38 -15.69
C ILE A 11 31.40 -10.02 -16.62
N VAL A 12 32.10 -8.91 -16.34
CA VAL A 12 33.32 -8.53 -17.09
C VAL A 12 34.40 -9.60 -16.95
N LEU A 13 34.61 -10.11 -15.73
CA LEU A 13 35.59 -11.15 -15.47
C LEU A 13 35.19 -12.54 -16.02
N LYS A 14 33.89 -12.83 -16.02
CA LYS A 14 33.31 -14.08 -16.52
C LYS A 14 32.02 -13.81 -17.30
N PRO A 15 32.10 -13.48 -18.60
CA PRO A 15 30.93 -13.14 -19.41
C PRO A 15 29.88 -14.28 -19.50
N ASN A 16 30.29 -15.53 -19.47
CA ASN A 16 29.41 -16.72 -19.49
C ASN A 16 29.02 -17.15 -18.06
N TYR A 17 28.39 -16.24 -17.30
CA TYR A 17 27.96 -16.48 -15.92
C TYR A 17 26.46 -16.20 -15.77
N PRO A 18 25.58 -17.21 -16.06
CA PRO A 18 24.14 -17.01 -16.07
C PRO A 18 23.57 -16.55 -14.72
N GLU A 19 24.14 -17.01 -13.61
CA GLU A 19 23.71 -16.61 -12.27
C GLU A 19 24.01 -15.11 -12.01
N ALA A 20 25.13 -14.58 -12.47
CA ALA A 20 25.44 -13.16 -12.35
C ALA A 20 24.50 -12.29 -13.19
N HIS A 21 24.16 -12.72 -14.41
CA HIS A 21 23.16 -12.02 -15.25
C HIS A 21 21.77 -12.06 -14.60
N ASN A 22 21.33 -13.20 -14.04
CA ASN A 22 20.05 -13.28 -13.33
C ASN A 22 20.03 -12.36 -12.11
N ASN A 23 21.11 -12.33 -11.30
CA ASN A 23 21.18 -11.48 -10.10
C ASN A 23 21.28 -10.00 -10.47
N LEU A 24 21.93 -9.65 -11.59
CA LEU A 24 21.91 -8.28 -12.12
C LEU A 24 20.49 -7.87 -12.51
N GLY A 25 19.73 -8.77 -13.16
CA GLY A 25 18.31 -8.56 -13.45
C GLY A 25 17.50 -8.26 -12.19
N ASN A 26 17.72 -9.03 -11.10
CA ASN A 26 17.05 -8.77 -9.81
C ASN A 26 17.39 -7.36 -9.27
N ALA A 27 18.67 -6.99 -9.23
CA ALA A 27 19.11 -5.69 -8.72
C ALA A 27 18.58 -4.51 -9.57
N LEU A 28 18.45 -4.68 -10.88
CA LEU A 28 17.88 -3.69 -11.79
C LEU A 28 16.37 -3.58 -11.63
N LYS A 29 15.67 -4.70 -11.46
CA LYS A 29 14.23 -4.75 -11.19
C LYS A 29 13.88 -4.03 -9.89
N GLU A 30 14.63 -4.26 -8.81
CA GLU A 30 14.46 -3.55 -7.53
C GLU A 30 14.64 -2.03 -7.65
N GLN A 31 15.40 -1.55 -8.65
CA GLN A 31 15.58 -0.14 -8.98
C GLN A 31 14.49 0.40 -9.94
N GLY A 32 13.54 -0.43 -10.36
CA GLY A 32 12.51 -0.05 -11.34
C GLY A 32 13.01 0.02 -12.80
N ARG A 33 14.24 -0.41 -13.07
CA ARG A 33 14.88 -0.41 -14.42
C ARG A 33 14.48 -1.69 -15.15
N LEU A 34 13.19 -1.80 -15.48
CA LEU A 34 12.58 -3.05 -15.96
C LEU A 34 13.12 -3.53 -17.31
N ASP A 35 13.38 -2.62 -18.25
CA ASP A 35 13.92 -2.99 -19.58
C ASP A 35 15.34 -3.57 -19.48
N GLU A 36 16.18 -3.01 -18.61
CA GLU A 36 17.52 -3.52 -18.37
C GLU A 36 17.50 -4.85 -17.60
N ALA A 37 16.55 -5.02 -16.68
CA ALA A 37 16.33 -6.29 -15.99
C ALA A 37 15.91 -7.37 -16.98
N GLU A 38 14.98 -7.08 -17.89
CA GLU A 38 14.57 -7.99 -18.97
C GLU A 38 15.78 -8.44 -19.80
N ALA A 39 16.61 -7.50 -20.25
CA ALA A 39 17.81 -7.81 -21.04
C ALA A 39 18.76 -8.75 -20.27
N SER A 40 18.94 -8.49 -18.98
CA SER A 40 19.81 -9.31 -18.11
C SER A 40 19.27 -10.73 -17.92
N TYR A 41 17.96 -10.91 -17.69
CA TYR A 41 17.35 -12.24 -17.58
C TYR A 41 17.38 -13.00 -18.93
N ARG A 42 17.15 -12.31 -20.05
CA ARG A 42 17.26 -12.94 -21.39
C ARG A 42 18.69 -13.44 -21.63
N GLN A 43 19.70 -12.67 -21.22
CA GLN A 43 21.10 -13.12 -21.34
C GLN A 43 21.38 -14.34 -20.44
N ALA A 44 20.85 -14.37 -19.22
CA ALA A 44 20.95 -15.54 -18.33
C ALA A 44 20.34 -16.79 -18.98
N ILE A 45 19.19 -16.65 -19.64
CA ILE A 45 18.49 -17.75 -20.34
C ILE A 45 19.27 -18.19 -21.59
N VAL A 46 19.87 -17.26 -22.35
CA VAL A 46 20.73 -17.61 -23.51
C VAL A 46 21.91 -18.45 -23.04
N LEU A 47 22.53 -18.09 -21.91
CA LEU A 47 23.68 -18.83 -21.34
C LEU A 47 23.27 -20.18 -20.74
N LYS A 48 22.05 -20.27 -20.18
CA LYS A 48 21.53 -21.46 -19.51
C LYS A 48 20.02 -21.59 -19.79
N PRO A 49 19.63 -22.22 -20.92
CA PRO A 49 18.22 -22.34 -21.31
C PRO A 49 17.34 -23.06 -20.29
N GLY A 50 17.91 -23.99 -19.50
CA GLY A 50 17.23 -24.69 -18.40
C GLY A 50 17.19 -23.93 -17.08
N TYR A 51 17.36 -22.61 -17.06
CA TYR A 51 17.39 -21.83 -15.83
C TYR A 51 15.98 -21.37 -15.40
N ALA A 52 15.25 -22.25 -14.72
CA ALA A 52 13.87 -22.02 -14.30
C ALA A 52 13.67 -20.69 -13.56
N ASN A 53 14.60 -20.31 -12.66
CA ASN A 53 14.50 -19.05 -11.92
C ASN A 53 14.58 -17.82 -12.85
N ALA A 54 15.45 -17.84 -13.87
CA ALA A 54 15.57 -16.74 -14.81
C ALA A 54 14.30 -16.60 -15.69
N HIS A 55 13.68 -17.73 -16.08
CA HIS A 55 12.37 -17.70 -16.74
C HIS A 55 11.29 -17.11 -15.85
N SER A 56 11.19 -17.51 -14.57
CA SER A 56 10.21 -16.97 -13.63
C SER A 56 10.43 -15.47 -13.37
N ASN A 57 11.68 -15.03 -13.17
CA ASN A 57 12.02 -13.63 -12.94
C ASN A 57 11.73 -12.77 -14.18
N LEU A 58 12.01 -13.28 -15.39
CA LEU A 58 11.63 -12.63 -16.63
C LEU A 58 10.11 -12.50 -16.75
N GLY A 59 9.36 -13.56 -16.40
CA GLY A 59 7.90 -13.54 -16.35
C GLY A 59 7.38 -12.41 -15.45
N ALA A 60 7.93 -12.29 -14.24
CA ALA A 60 7.54 -11.24 -13.30
C ALA A 60 7.87 -9.82 -13.82
N THR A 61 8.98 -9.66 -14.52
CA THR A 61 9.34 -8.38 -15.14
C THR A 61 8.41 -8.03 -16.29
N LEU A 62 8.08 -9.01 -17.14
CA LEU A 62 7.13 -8.83 -18.25
C LEU A 62 5.72 -8.50 -17.76
N GLN A 63 5.27 -9.12 -16.66
CA GLN A 63 4.01 -8.79 -16.02
C GLN A 63 3.99 -7.34 -15.53
N GLU A 64 5.06 -6.85 -14.89
CA GLU A 64 5.17 -5.45 -14.46
C GLU A 64 5.21 -4.46 -15.65
N LEU A 65 5.71 -4.91 -16.81
CA LEU A 65 5.67 -4.16 -18.07
C LEU A 65 4.30 -4.25 -18.78
N GLY A 66 3.32 -5.00 -18.24
CA GLY A 66 2.00 -5.20 -18.84
C GLY A 66 1.98 -6.18 -20.02
N ARG A 67 3.07 -6.92 -20.26
CA ARG A 67 3.20 -7.90 -21.36
C ARG A 67 2.78 -9.29 -20.88
N LEU A 68 1.47 -9.43 -20.60
CA LEU A 68 0.91 -10.57 -19.85
C LEU A 68 1.06 -11.91 -20.60
N ASP A 69 0.83 -11.95 -21.92
CA ASP A 69 0.97 -13.19 -22.72
C ASP A 69 2.41 -13.72 -22.73
N GLU A 70 3.38 -12.80 -22.77
CA GLU A 70 4.80 -13.19 -22.70
C GLU A 70 5.17 -13.64 -21.29
N ALA A 71 4.61 -13.01 -20.26
CA ALA A 71 4.80 -13.42 -18.87
C ALA A 71 4.28 -14.84 -18.64
N GLU A 72 3.06 -15.14 -19.10
CA GLU A 72 2.47 -16.49 -19.07
C GLU A 72 3.42 -17.52 -19.69
N ALA A 73 3.89 -17.26 -20.91
CA ALA A 73 4.80 -18.17 -21.59
C ALA A 73 6.09 -18.43 -20.81
N ARG A 74 6.61 -17.43 -20.08
CA ARG A 74 7.81 -17.58 -19.25
C ARG A 74 7.54 -18.39 -17.99
N TYR A 75 6.39 -18.22 -17.34
CA TYR A 75 6.02 -19.03 -16.18
C TYR A 75 5.76 -20.49 -16.55
N ILE A 76 5.08 -20.74 -17.66
CA ILE A 76 4.90 -22.11 -18.18
C ILE A 76 6.25 -22.78 -18.44
N GLN A 77 7.20 -22.05 -19.03
CA GLN A 77 8.54 -22.58 -19.25
C GLN A 77 9.29 -22.84 -17.93
N ALA A 78 9.15 -21.96 -16.94
CA ALA A 78 9.75 -22.16 -15.62
C ALA A 78 9.19 -23.40 -14.92
N ILE A 79 7.88 -23.62 -15.02
CA ILE A 79 7.18 -24.78 -14.48
C ILE A 79 7.59 -26.07 -15.20
N ALA A 80 7.70 -26.04 -16.53
CA ALA A 80 8.18 -27.19 -17.29
C ALA A 80 9.60 -27.62 -16.90
N LEU A 81 10.47 -26.65 -16.56
CA LEU A 81 11.83 -26.91 -16.09
C LEU A 81 11.88 -27.33 -14.62
N LYS A 82 10.96 -26.86 -13.79
CA LYS A 82 10.88 -27.15 -12.35
C LYS A 82 9.42 -27.36 -11.96
N PRO A 83 8.87 -28.59 -12.06
CA PRO A 83 7.45 -28.88 -11.80
C PRO A 83 6.96 -28.63 -10.39
N ASN A 84 7.85 -28.51 -9.40
CA ASN A 84 7.53 -28.18 -8.00
C ASN A 84 7.82 -26.71 -7.65
N TYR A 85 7.68 -25.80 -8.63
CA TYR A 85 7.98 -24.37 -8.44
C TYR A 85 6.71 -23.59 -8.04
N ALA A 86 6.38 -23.64 -6.73
CA ALA A 86 5.17 -23.01 -6.19
C ALA A 86 5.04 -21.52 -6.54
N GLU A 87 6.16 -20.77 -6.48
CA GLU A 87 6.17 -19.35 -6.82
C GLU A 87 5.81 -19.08 -8.30
N ALA A 88 6.28 -19.93 -9.22
CA ALA A 88 5.95 -19.79 -10.64
C ALA A 88 4.46 -20.09 -10.90
N TYR A 89 3.89 -21.09 -10.25
CA TYR A 89 2.44 -21.36 -10.30
C TYR A 89 1.62 -20.20 -9.73
N SER A 90 2.03 -19.64 -8.60
CA SER A 90 1.34 -18.50 -8.01
C SER A 90 1.35 -17.28 -8.94
N ASN A 91 2.51 -16.96 -9.51
CA ASN A 91 2.65 -15.84 -10.44
C ASN A 91 1.87 -16.08 -11.75
N LEU A 92 1.89 -17.32 -12.28
CA LEU A 92 1.04 -17.70 -13.41
C LEU A 92 -0.44 -17.48 -13.11
N GLY A 93 -0.92 -17.90 -11.92
CA GLY A 93 -2.30 -17.68 -11.50
C GLY A 93 -2.68 -16.21 -11.43
N VAL A 94 -1.80 -15.33 -10.92
CA VAL A 94 -2.03 -13.88 -10.92
C VAL A 94 -2.05 -13.33 -12.35
N THR A 95 -1.15 -13.76 -13.22
CA THR A 95 -1.13 -13.34 -14.64
C THR A 95 -2.41 -13.77 -15.37
N LEU A 96 -2.86 -15.00 -15.15
CA LEU A 96 -4.12 -15.51 -15.71
C LEU A 96 -5.34 -14.74 -15.23
N GLN A 97 -5.35 -14.34 -13.95
CA GLN A 97 -6.40 -13.45 -13.40
C GLN A 97 -6.40 -12.10 -14.12
N GLU A 98 -5.24 -11.49 -14.37
CA GLU A 98 -5.11 -10.23 -15.09
C GLU A 98 -5.56 -10.35 -16.55
N LEU A 99 -5.39 -11.54 -17.17
CA LEU A 99 -5.90 -11.91 -18.50
C LEU A 99 -7.41 -12.25 -18.51
N GLY A 100 -8.07 -12.28 -17.34
CA GLY A 100 -9.49 -12.62 -17.20
C GLY A 100 -9.80 -14.13 -17.27
N ARG A 101 -8.79 -14.99 -17.26
CA ARG A 101 -8.90 -16.47 -17.34
C ARG A 101 -9.01 -17.05 -15.92
N LEU A 102 -10.17 -16.81 -15.27
CA LEU A 102 -10.33 -17.04 -13.84
C LEU A 102 -10.25 -18.51 -13.41
N GLU A 103 -10.80 -19.44 -14.20
CA GLU A 103 -10.77 -20.87 -13.90
C GLU A 103 -9.34 -21.43 -13.92
N GLU A 104 -8.56 -21.06 -14.91
CA GLU A 104 -7.16 -21.46 -15.04
C GLU A 104 -6.29 -20.81 -13.95
N ALA A 105 -6.61 -19.57 -13.58
CA ALA A 105 -5.97 -18.87 -12.47
C ALA A 105 -6.23 -19.60 -11.13
N GLU A 106 -7.47 -20.03 -10.88
CA GLU A 106 -7.83 -20.80 -9.69
C GLU A 106 -7.04 -22.11 -9.62
N GLU A 107 -6.98 -22.87 -10.73
CA GLU A 107 -6.25 -24.14 -10.80
C GLU A 107 -4.76 -23.92 -10.50
N SER A 108 -4.14 -22.94 -11.12
CA SER A 108 -2.73 -22.62 -10.92
C SER A 108 -2.41 -22.24 -9.48
N LEU A 109 -3.24 -21.37 -8.86
CA LEU A 109 -3.08 -20.97 -7.45
C LEU A 109 -3.30 -22.13 -6.48
N LYS A 110 -4.28 -22.99 -6.72
CA LYS A 110 -4.49 -24.21 -5.93
C LYS A 110 -3.29 -25.16 -6.02
N HIS A 111 -2.69 -25.26 -7.21
CA HIS A 111 -1.48 -26.06 -7.38
C HIS A 111 -0.30 -25.48 -6.59
N ALA A 112 -0.11 -24.15 -6.62
CA ALA A 112 0.90 -23.47 -5.80
C ALA A 112 0.70 -23.74 -4.29
N ILE A 113 -0.54 -23.70 -3.80
CA ILE A 113 -0.91 -24.00 -2.41
C ILE A 113 -0.67 -25.49 -2.08
N THR A 114 -0.93 -26.38 -3.02
CA THR A 114 -0.65 -27.82 -2.83
C THR A 114 0.85 -28.08 -2.66
N LEU A 115 1.70 -27.40 -3.44
CA LEU A 115 3.14 -27.48 -3.33
C LEU A 115 3.69 -26.82 -2.06
N LYS A 116 3.07 -25.71 -1.63
CA LYS A 116 3.49 -24.92 -0.49
C LYS A 116 2.25 -24.41 0.27
N PRO A 117 1.71 -25.18 1.24
CA PRO A 117 0.48 -24.85 1.97
C PRO A 117 0.54 -23.53 2.77
N ASP A 118 1.74 -23.12 3.19
CA ASP A 118 2.03 -21.88 3.92
C ASP A 118 2.40 -20.69 3.00
N PHE A 119 1.95 -20.73 1.74
CA PHE A 119 2.23 -19.66 0.79
C PHE A 119 1.13 -18.57 0.85
N ALA A 120 1.29 -17.60 1.75
CA ALA A 120 0.31 -16.54 1.98
C ALA A 120 -0.10 -15.78 0.71
N LEU A 121 0.86 -15.46 -0.18
CA LEU A 121 0.57 -14.75 -1.43
C LEU A 121 -0.29 -15.58 -2.40
N ALA A 122 -0.14 -16.92 -2.44
CA ALA A 122 -1.00 -17.77 -3.25
C ALA A 122 -2.44 -17.81 -2.71
N HIS A 123 -2.61 -17.86 -1.39
CA HIS A 123 -3.93 -17.72 -0.76
C HIS A 123 -4.55 -16.35 -1.02
N TYR A 124 -3.77 -15.27 -0.97
CA TYR A 124 -4.22 -13.93 -1.32
C TYR A 124 -4.65 -13.81 -2.78
N GLY A 125 -3.85 -14.33 -3.73
CA GLY A 125 -4.22 -14.40 -5.15
C GLY A 125 -5.52 -15.19 -5.36
N LEU A 126 -5.64 -16.36 -4.72
CA LEU A 126 -6.84 -17.20 -4.79
C LEU A 126 -8.08 -16.48 -4.24
N THR A 127 -7.93 -15.64 -3.20
CA THR A 127 -9.01 -14.80 -2.68
C THR A 127 -9.58 -13.90 -3.77
N LYS A 128 -8.72 -13.24 -4.54
CA LYS A 128 -9.11 -12.31 -5.61
C LYS A 128 -9.82 -13.03 -6.75
N VAL A 129 -9.29 -14.16 -7.16
CA VAL A 129 -9.90 -15.01 -8.21
C VAL A 129 -11.29 -15.50 -7.77
N LEU A 130 -11.41 -16.10 -6.59
CA LEU A 130 -12.68 -16.61 -6.06
C LEU A 130 -13.72 -15.49 -5.89
N TYR A 131 -13.29 -14.30 -5.47
CA TYR A 131 -14.20 -13.16 -5.35
C TYR A 131 -14.72 -12.69 -6.72
N ASN A 132 -13.85 -12.62 -7.74
CA ASN A 132 -14.24 -12.31 -9.12
C ASN A 132 -15.19 -13.37 -9.71
N MET A 133 -15.04 -14.62 -9.33
CA MET A 133 -15.96 -15.72 -9.68
C MET A 133 -17.26 -15.72 -8.84
N SER A 134 -17.44 -14.74 -7.96
CA SER A 134 -18.58 -14.65 -7.01
C SER A 134 -18.64 -15.74 -5.92
N TYR A 135 -17.56 -16.48 -5.70
CA TYR A 135 -17.43 -17.46 -4.61
C TYR A 135 -16.98 -16.78 -3.31
N LYS A 136 -17.84 -15.90 -2.77
CA LYS A 136 -17.52 -15.01 -1.65
C LYS A 136 -17.10 -15.72 -0.37
N ASP A 137 -17.76 -16.82 -0.01
CA ASP A 137 -17.41 -17.59 1.18
C ASP A 137 -16.04 -18.27 1.04
N SER A 138 -15.76 -18.85 -0.10
CA SER A 138 -14.45 -19.45 -0.39
C SER A 138 -13.35 -18.40 -0.42
N ALA A 139 -13.62 -17.21 -0.95
CA ALA A 139 -12.71 -16.08 -0.91
C ALA A 139 -12.40 -15.67 0.55
N LEU A 140 -13.42 -15.57 1.40
CA LEU A 140 -13.25 -15.25 2.81
C LEU A 140 -12.40 -16.31 3.55
N GLU A 141 -12.60 -17.59 3.27
CA GLU A 141 -11.78 -18.66 3.86
C GLU A 141 -10.31 -18.59 3.38
N SER A 142 -10.11 -18.25 2.12
CA SER A 142 -8.76 -18.11 1.55
C SER A 142 -7.98 -16.95 2.18
N ILE A 143 -8.62 -15.78 2.35
CA ILE A 143 -7.94 -14.63 2.99
C ILE A 143 -7.69 -14.86 4.48
N LYS A 144 -8.55 -15.59 5.19
CA LYS A 144 -8.29 -16.00 6.57
C LYS A 144 -6.99 -16.80 6.67
N LYS A 145 -6.78 -17.75 5.74
CA LYS A 145 -5.54 -18.54 5.68
C LYS A 145 -4.32 -17.65 5.41
N ALA A 146 -4.39 -16.75 4.42
CA ALA A 146 -3.30 -15.80 4.15
C ALA A 146 -2.95 -14.99 5.39
N ASN A 147 -3.95 -14.45 6.10
CA ASN A 147 -3.77 -13.63 7.30
C ASN A 147 -3.24 -14.42 8.50
N VAL A 148 -3.57 -15.71 8.63
CA VAL A 148 -3.00 -16.60 9.66
C VAL A 148 -1.52 -16.88 9.37
N ILE A 149 -1.15 -17.06 8.10
CA ILE A 149 0.24 -17.34 7.70
C ILE A 149 1.11 -16.08 7.89
N ASP A 150 0.61 -14.91 7.49
CA ASP A 150 1.31 -13.64 7.68
C ASP A 150 0.38 -12.59 8.32
N PRO A 151 0.25 -12.62 9.66
CA PRO A 151 -0.63 -11.69 10.40
C PRO A 151 -0.10 -10.26 10.45
N LYS A 152 1.14 -10.01 10.02
CA LYS A 152 1.73 -8.67 9.96
C LYS A 152 1.41 -7.94 8.65
N SER A 153 0.93 -8.65 7.64
CA SER A 153 0.51 -8.04 6.38
C SER A 153 -0.75 -7.21 6.58
N LYS A 154 -0.59 -5.90 6.50
CA LYS A 154 -1.73 -4.96 6.57
C LYS A 154 -2.72 -5.15 5.41
N ASP A 155 -2.23 -5.56 4.24
CA ASP A 155 -3.08 -5.83 3.07
C ASP A 155 -3.97 -7.06 3.28
N PHE A 156 -3.45 -8.13 3.91
CA PHE A 156 -4.28 -9.31 4.22
C PHE A 156 -5.31 -9.01 5.30
N SER A 157 -4.89 -8.29 6.35
CA SER A 157 -5.79 -7.87 7.45
C SER A 157 -6.89 -6.92 6.95
N LEU A 158 -6.55 -5.96 6.07
CA LEU A 158 -7.51 -5.08 5.43
C LEU A 158 -8.54 -5.86 4.61
N LEU A 159 -8.08 -6.71 3.70
CA LEU A 159 -8.98 -7.46 2.83
C LEU A 159 -9.87 -8.42 3.64
N LEU A 160 -9.33 -9.05 4.67
CA LEU A 160 -10.13 -9.86 5.60
C LEU A 160 -11.24 -9.04 6.25
N SER A 161 -10.93 -7.86 6.79
CA SER A 161 -11.90 -6.96 7.43
C SER A 161 -12.98 -6.51 6.45
N VAL A 162 -12.59 -6.14 5.22
CA VAL A 162 -13.53 -5.76 4.15
C VAL A 162 -14.50 -6.90 3.81
N LEU A 163 -13.99 -8.11 3.61
CA LEU A 163 -14.85 -9.25 3.26
C LEU A 163 -15.76 -9.69 4.41
N GLN A 164 -15.28 -9.60 5.65
CA GLN A 164 -16.11 -9.84 6.83
C GLN A 164 -17.24 -8.83 6.97
N ALA A 165 -16.95 -7.53 6.81
CA ALA A 165 -17.94 -6.46 6.87
C ALA A 165 -19.00 -6.61 5.75
N ARG A 166 -18.57 -6.93 4.52
CA ARG A 166 -19.50 -7.20 3.40
C ARG A 166 -20.42 -8.38 3.68
N LYS A 167 -19.88 -9.48 4.20
CA LYS A 167 -20.69 -10.67 4.59
C LYS A 167 -21.67 -10.36 5.71
N ALA A 168 -21.26 -9.60 6.74
CA ALA A 168 -22.15 -9.20 7.83
C ALA A 168 -23.34 -8.38 7.33
N ARG A 169 -23.13 -7.46 6.37
CA ARG A 169 -24.20 -6.66 5.76
C ARG A 169 -25.17 -7.53 4.91
N GLU A 170 -24.67 -8.49 4.15
CA GLU A 170 -25.50 -9.42 3.40
C GLU A 170 -26.43 -10.21 4.33
N ASN A 171 -25.92 -10.74 5.44
CA ASN A 171 -26.71 -11.47 6.44
C ASN A 171 -27.78 -10.59 7.11
N THR A 172 -27.49 -9.30 7.35
CA THR A 172 -28.47 -8.36 7.91
C THR A 172 -29.54 -7.95 6.89
N ALA A 173 -29.17 -7.81 5.61
CA ALA A 173 -30.11 -7.48 4.54
C ALA A 173 -31.08 -8.61 4.23
N GLU A 174 -30.69 -9.87 4.37
CA GLU A 174 -31.59 -11.02 4.24
C GLU A 174 -32.61 -11.13 5.39
N GLY A 175 -32.26 -10.65 6.59
CA GLY A 175 -33.12 -10.63 7.78
C GLY A 175 -34.13 -9.48 7.83
N VAL A 176 -33.91 -8.41 7.08
CA VAL A 176 -34.74 -7.19 7.11
C VAL A 176 -35.19 -6.82 5.71
N LYS A 177 -36.28 -7.46 5.26
CA LYS A 177 -37.04 -7.00 4.07
C LYS A 177 -37.86 -5.75 4.41
N ASN A 178 -37.30 -4.76 5.02
CA ASN A 178 -37.77 -3.36 5.03
C ASN A 178 -36.92 -2.53 6.00
N THR A 179 -36.51 -1.39 5.49
CA THR A 179 -35.92 -0.24 6.19
C THR A 179 -34.44 -0.27 6.49
N ILE A 180 -33.83 0.77 5.98
CA ILE A 180 -32.53 1.36 6.26
C ILE A 180 -31.39 0.68 5.52
N THR A 181 -31.14 1.16 4.31
CA THR A 181 -29.79 1.32 3.79
C THR A 181 -29.01 2.11 4.86
N SER A 182 -28.21 1.43 5.67
CA SER A 182 -27.18 2.09 6.45
C SER A 182 -26.14 2.55 5.43
N ASP A 183 -26.40 3.69 4.79
CA ASP A 183 -25.48 4.31 3.87
C ASP A 183 -24.23 4.70 4.68
N CYS A 184 -23.18 3.91 4.55
CA CYS A 184 -21.85 4.34 4.93
C CYS A 184 -21.63 5.70 4.26
N LEU A 185 -21.28 6.73 5.03
CA LEU A 185 -21.06 8.05 4.50
C LEU A 185 -19.86 8.02 3.55
N ILE A 186 -20.13 7.97 2.25
CA ILE A 186 -19.10 8.18 1.24
C ILE A 186 -18.94 9.67 1.06
N ILE A 187 -17.77 10.21 1.43
CA ILE A 187 -17.44 11.61 1.16
C ILE A 187 -17.14 11.72 -0.33
N PRO A 188 -17.88 12.54 -1.09
CA PRO A 188 -17.57 12.80 -2.49
C PRO A 188 -16.12 13.29 -2.65
N ALA A 189 -15.47 12.95 -3.77
CA ALA A 189 -14.08 13.33 -4.05
C ALA A 189 -13.82 14.84 -3.93
N SER A 190 -14.85 15.65 -4.15
CA SER A 190 -14.80 17.12 -4.04
C SER A 190 -14.97 17.66 -2.62
N LYS A 191 -15.36 16.85 -1.64
CA LYS A 191 -15.69 17.31 -0.28
C LYS A 191 -14.59 16.99 0.71
N ILE A 192 -14.37 17.91 1.64
CA ILE A 192 -13.50 17.76 2.80
C ILE A 192 -14.35 17.77 4.06
N LEU A 193 -14.05 16.92 5.01
CA LEU A 193 -14.68 16.92 6.32
C LEU A 193 -13.72 17.54 7.33
N GLU A 194 -14.20 18.54 8.07
CA GLU A 194 -13.46 19.17 9.15
C GLU A 194 -14.09 18.77 10.50
N LEU A 195 -13.27 18.23 11.38
CA LEU A 195 -13.64 17.84 12.74
C LEU A 195 -12.63 18.46 13.71
N ASN A 196 -12.91 18.37 15.01
CA ASN A 196 -12.01 18.89 16.03
C ASN A 196 -11.80 17.87 17.16
N ARG A 197 -10.58 17.84 17.67
CA ARG A 197 -10.19 17.11 18.88
C ARG A 197 -9.30 18.00 19.75
N SER A 198 -9.47 17.92 21.06
CA SER A 198 -8.58 18.59 22.00
C SER A 198 -7.15 18.06 21.89
N VAL A 199 -6.17 18.94 22.04
CA VAL A 199 -4.75 18.59 21.93
C VAL A 199 -4.13 18.59 23.32
N GLU A 200 -3.59 17.43 23.72
CA GLU A 200 -2.82 17.28 24.94
C GLU A 200 -1.36 17.70 24.72
N GLN A 201 -0.85 18.61 25.55
CA GLN A 201 0.53 19.09 25.42
C GLN A 201 1.55 17.97 25.66
N GLU A 202 1.23 17.02 26.51
CA GLU A 202 2.07 15.85 26.81
C GLU A 202 2.25 14.94 25.61
N LEU A 203 1.25 14.87 24.71
CA LEU A 203 1.38 14.14 23.45
C LEU A 203 2.44 14.79 22.56
N ILE A 204 2.39 16.10 22.40
CA ILE A 204 3.39 16.86 21.63
C ILE A 204 4.78 16.63 22.20
N THR A 205 4.93 16.78 23.53
CA THR A 205 6.22 16.56 24.24
C THR A 205 6.75 15.15 23.99
N TYR A 206 5.85 14.15 24.04
CA TYR A 206 6.22 12.77 23.75
C TYR A 206 6.72 12.59 22.30
N LEU A 207 6.03 13.14 21.31
CA LEU A 207 6.43 13.04 19.91
C LEU A 207 7.82 13.65 19.65
N TYR A 208 8.15 14.78 20.32
CA TYR A 208 9.50 15.35 20.26
C TYR A 208 10.57 14.48 20.92
N SER A 209 10.23 13.64 21.88
CA SER A 209 11.17 12.75 22.57
C SER A 209 11.51 11.49 21.74
N ARG A 210 10.75 11.20 20.69
CA ARG A 210 11.00 10.02 19.84
C ARG A 210 12.21 10.24 18.93
N LYS A 211 12.85 9.13 18.53
CA LYS A 211 13.89 9.17 17.51
C LYS A 211 13.24 9.57 16.18
N LEU A 212 13.54 10.79 15.75
CA LEU A 212 13.06 11.34 14.50
C LEU A 212 13.90 10.83 13.33
N LEU A 213 13.24 10.60 12.20
CA LEU A 213 13.89 10.38 10.91
C LEU A 213 13.93 11.74 10.21
N ASP A 214 15.12 12.18 9.78
CA ASP A 214 15.21 13.25 8.80
C ASP A 214 14.65 12.70 7.48
N LEU A 215 13.59 13.32 6.99
CA LEU A 215 13.05 12.96 5.68
C LEU A 215 14.07 13.40 4.62
N ASP A 216 14.41 12.47 3.75
CA ASP A 216 15.55 12.57 2.83
C ASP A 216 15.39 13.74 1.84
N LYS A 217 16.07 14.85 2.10
CA LYS A 217 16.06 16.06 1.27
C LYS A 217 16.62 15.82 -0.14
N GLU A 218 17.45 14.79 -0.31
CA GLU A 218 18.01 14.45 -1.62
C GLU A 218 16.98 13.82 -2.54
N LYS A 219 15.99 13.11 -1.98
CA LYS A 219 14.91 12.48 -2.75
C LYS A 219 13.77 13.44 -3.07
N ASP A 220 13.44 14.33 -2.17
CA ASP A 220 12.41 15.36 -2.37
C ASP A 220 12.80 16.67 -1.65
N PRO A 221 13.34 17.64 -2.40
CA PRO A 221 13.72 18.95 -1.85
C PRO A 221 12.57 19.70 -1.17
N SER A 222 11.31 19.36 -1.48
CA SER A 222 10.14 20.00 -0.89
C SER A 222 9.90 19.62 0.57
N PHE A 223 10.52 18.56 1.07
CA PHE A 223 10.43 18.22 2.49
C PHE A 223 11.10 19.25 3.40
N GLY A 224 12.08 20.03 2.89
CA GLY A 224 12.74 21.10 3.64
C GLY A 224 13.23 20.62 5.01
N ASP A 225 12.90 21.34 6.10
CA ASP A 225 13.16 20.91 7.48
C ASP A 225 11.98 20.12 8.06
N THR A 226 11.69 18.97 7.46
CA THR A 226 10.64 18.05 7.92
C THR A 226 11.28 16.83 8.59
N ARG A 227 10.85 16.57 9.83
CA ARG A 227 11.26 15.42 10.64
C ARG A 227 10.02 14.59 10.99
N GLY A 228 10.11 13.28 11.04
CA GLY A 228 8.92 12.48 11.31
C GLY A 228 9.19 11.04 11.72
N SER A 229 8.11 10.27 11.85
CA SER A 229 8.15 8.82 12.02
C SER A 229 8.00 8.09 10.68
N LYS A 230 8.28 6.79 10.71
CA LYS A 230 7.77 5.86 9.69
C LYS A 230 6.23 5.80 9.77
N TYR A 231 5.60 5.05 8.84
CA TYR A 231 4.15 4.84 8.76
C TYR A 231 3.63 3.82 9.79
N ASP A 232 4.12 3.88 11.03
CA ASP A 232 3.92 2.90 12.11
C ASP A 232 3.63 3.55 13.47
N LEU A 233 3.12 4.78 13.50
CA LEU A 233 2.91 5.53 14.75
C LEU A 233 2.06 4.74 15.75
N PHE A 234 0.96 4.12 15.31
CA PHE A 234 0.05 3.39 16.20
C PHE A 234 0.55 1.98 16.57
N GLU A 235 1.69 1.54 16.06
CA GLU A 235 2.39 0.36 16.58
C GLU A 235 3.15 0.64 17.88
N ASP A 236 3.21 1.92 18.29
CA ASP A 236 3.82 2.34 19.55
C ASP A 236 2.87 2.08 20.73
N ASN A 237 3.32 1.22 21.64
CA ASN A 237 2.55 0.84 22.85
C ASN A 237 2.50 1.94 23.93
N HIS A 238 2.97 3.15 23.66
CA HIS A 238 2.92 4.24 24.64
C HIS A 238 1.47 4.68 24.91
N PRO A 239 1.04 4.82 26.18
CA PRO A 239 -0.37 5.07 26.51
C PRO A 239 -1.00 6.30 25.84
N ARG A 240 -0.20 7.34 25.55
CA ARG A 240 -0.68 8.54 24.83
C ARG A 240 -0.98 8.26 23.37
N ILE A 241 -0.20 7.38 22.73
CA ILE A 241 -0.43 6.99 21.35
C ILE A 241 -1.64 6.07 21.26
N GLN A 242 -1.76 5.11 22.15
CA GLN A 242 -2.94 4.23 22.22
C GLN A 242 -4.23 5.03 22.46
N LYS A 243 -4.18 6.03 23.36
CA LYS A 243 -5.32 6.92 23.56
C LYS A 243 -5.66 7.71 22.30
N LEU A 244 -4.67 8.26 21.60
CA LEU A 244 -4.86 8.97 20.34
C LEU A 244 -5.52 8.06 19.29
N GLU A 245 -5.04 6.84 19.14
CA GLU A 245 -5.60 5.84 18.21
C GLU A 245 -7.08 5.56 18.51
N ILE A 246 -7.40 5.26 19.77
CA ILE A 246 -8.78 5.00 20.24
C ILE A 246 -9.69 6.20 19.97
N ASP A 247 -9.23 7.41 20.31
CA ASP A 247 -10.00 8.63 20.10
C ASP A 247 -10.27 8.88 18.60
N LEU A 248 -9.24 8.77 17.77
CA LEU A 248 -9.38 8.95 16.31
C LEU A 248 -10.28 7.87 15.70
N HIS A 249 -10.12 6.62 16.09
CA HIS A 249 -10.99 5.54 15.64
C HIS A 249 -12.46 5.83 15.97
N SER A 250 -12.74 6.25 17.22
CA SER A 250 -14.10 6.62 17.65
C SER A 250 -14.66 7.80 16.86
N ILE A 251 -13.86 8.85 16.62
CA ILE A 251 -14.26 10.02 15.83
C ILE A 251 -14.60 9.61 14.40
N LEU A 252 -13.74 8.80 13.77
CA LEU A 252 -13.92 8.34 12.40
C LEU A 252 -15.14 7.42 12.27
N SER A 253 -15.30 6.42 13.14
CA SER A 253 -16.45 5.52 13.10
C SER A 253 -17.78 6.26 13.23
N LYS A 254 -17.85 7.28 14.08
CA LYS A 254 -19.05 8.14 14.19
C LYS A 254 -19.25 9.00 12.95
N ALA A 255 -18.20 9.59 12.40
CA ALA A 255 -18.28 10.49 11.26
C ALA A 255 -18.75 9.77 9.99
N PHE A 256 -18.33 8.53 9.80
CA PHE A 256 -18.65 7.72 8.62
C PHE A 256 -19.81 6.74 8.85
N ASN A 257 -20.29 6.61 10.07
CA ASN A 257 -21.28 5.58 10.46
C ASN A 257 -20.86 4.18 9.97
N SER A 258 -19.60 3.83 10.17
CA SER A 258 -18.96 2.61 9.65
C SER A 258 -17.83 2.16 10.55
N ASP A 259 -17.52 0.87 10.50
CA ASP A 259 -16.26 0.38 11.05
C ASP A 259 -15.09 0.95 10.24
N ILE A 260 -13.96 1.15 10.91
CA ILE A 260 -12.77 1.80 10.34
C ILE A 260 -11.60 0.84 10.42
N PHE A 261 -10.86 0.72 9.32
CA PHE A 261 -9.56 0.05 9.30
C PHE A 261 -8.45 1.08 9.08
N ILE A 262 -7.61 1.30 10.08
CA ILE A 262 -6.44 2.18 9.97
C ILE A 262 -5.30 1.37 9.34
N LYS A 263 -4.82 1.80 8.18
CA LYS A 263 -3.72 1.15 7.46
C LYS A 263 -2.37 1.70 7.91
N ASP A 264 -2.23 3.02 7.88
CA ASP A 264 -0.97 3.70 8.17
C ASP A 264 -1.21 4.89 9.08
N SER A 265 -0.23 5.14 9.97
CA SER A 265 -0.23 6.31 10.84
C SER A 265 1.19 6.84 11.01
N PHE A 266 1.36 8.15 10.96
CA PHE A 266 2.65 8.79 11.12
C PHE A 266 2.50 10.15 11.80
N PHE A 267 3.60 10.73 12.27
CA PHE A 267 3.63 12.13 12.61
C PHE A 267 4.75 12.85 11.86
N SER A 268 4.57 14.14 11.66
CA SER A 268 5.58 15.01 11.07
C SER A 268 5.72 16.30 11.83
N ILE A 269 6.95 16.77 11.95
CA ILE A 269 7.32 18.05 12.53
C ILE A 269 7.90 18.87 11.40
N PHE A 270 7.22 19.95 11.01
CA PHE A 270 7.66 20.85 9.96
C PHE A 270 8.33 22.07 10.58
N GLY A 271 9.62 22.25 10.30
CA GLY A 271 10.34 23.50 10.49
C GLY A 271 10.23 24.43 9.27
N ALA A 272 11.04 25.48 9.23
CA ALA A 272 11.07 26.43 8.12
C ALA A 272 11.44 25.74 6.80
N GLY A 273 10.62 25.95 5.77
CA GLY A 273 10.76 25.31 4.46
C GLY A 273 10.25 23.86 4.39
N GLY A 274 9.66 23.34 5.48
CA GLY A 274 9.11 22.00 5.52
C GLY A 274 7.76 21.90 4.81
N GLY A 275 7.49 20.74 4.17
CA GLY A 275 6.25 20.56 3.48
C GLY A 275 6.17 19.25 2.71
N THR A 276 5.17 19.16 1.85
CA THR A 276 4.98 18.05 0.92
C THR A 276 4.59 18.59 -0.45
N THR A 277 5.15 18.01 -1.51
CA THR A 277 4.72 18.27 -2.89
C THR A 277 3.33 17.76 -3.17
N ARG A 278 2.80 18.05 -4.36
CA ARG A 278 1.51 17.53 -4.82
C ARG A 278 1.57 15.99 -4.90
N HIS A 279 0.77 15.31 -4.07
CA HIS A 279 0.68 13.85 -3.99
C HIS A 279 -0.73 13.39 -3.64
N GLN A 280 -0.96 12.08 -3.69
CA GLN A 280 -2.18 11.39 -3.26
C GLN A 280 -1.81 10.14 -2.45
N HIS A 281 -2.78 9.58 -1.72
CA HIS A 281 -2.55 8.45 -0.82
C HIS A 281 -3.05 7.08 -1.35
N VAL A 282 -3.38 6.99 -2.64
CA VAL A 282 -3.75 5.70 -3.25
C VAL A 282 -2.51 4.95 -3.70
N ASP A 283 -2.46 3.67 -3.39
CA ASP A 283 -1.41 2.76 -3.79
C ASP A 283 -1.86 1.78 -4.89
N LYS A 284 -0.98 0.85 -5.25
CA LYS A 284 -1.24 -0.13 -6.31
C LYS A 284 -2.41 -1.06 -5.97
N ASN A 285 -2.56 -1.45 -4.70
CA ASN A 285 -3.64 -2.34 -4.25
C ASN A 285 -4.99 -1.63 -4.23
N ASP A 286 -5.02 -0.32 -3.93
CA ASP A 286 -6.25 0.48 -3.99
C ASP A 286 -6.83 0.57 -5.39
N LYS A 287 -5.96 0.58 -6.41
CA LYS A 287 -6.34 0.65 -7.83
C LYS A 287 -6.84 -0.68 -8.38
N ASP A 288 -6.75 -1.77 -7.60
CA ASP A 288 -7.29 -3.07 -7.98
C ASP A 288 -8.82 -2.99 -8.11
N SER A 289 -9.32 -3.24 -9.30
CA SER A 289 -10.75 -3.15 -9.62
C SER A 289 -11.60 -4.20 -8.91
N THR A 290 -11.00 -5.32 -8.47
CA THR A 290 -11.68 -6.45 -7.82
C THR A 290 -12.47 -6.01 -6.59
N PHE A 291 -11.86 -5.18 -5.73
CA PHE A 291 -12.48 -4.76 -4.47
C PHE A 291 -12.91 -3.30 -4.44
N SER A 292 -12.45 -2.48 -5.40
CA SER A 292 -12.74 -1.05 -5.48
C SER A 292 -12.40 -0.27 -4.20
N LEU A 293 -11.29 -0.62 -3.54
CA LEU A 293 -10.90 -0.08 -2.23
C LEU A 293 -10.55 1.41 -2.28
N ALA A 294 -10.12 1.94 -3.42
CA ALA A 294 -9.78 3.35 -3.57
C ALA A 294 -10.92 4.28 -3.14
N LYS A 295 -12.19 3.91 -3.44
CA LYS A 295 -13.38 4.69 -3.07
C LYS A 295 -13.70 4.67 -1.57
N GLN A 296 -13.10 3.75 -0.83
CA GLN A 296 -13.31 3.58 0.61
C GLN A 296 -12.09 4.07 1.42
N LYS A 297 -11.03 4.54 0.74
CA LYS A 297 -9.80 5.03 1.35
C LYS A 297 -9.83 6.54 1.54
N TYR A 298 -9.45 6.96 2.74
CA TYR A 298 -9.37 8.35 3.15
C TYR A 298 -8.01 8.64 3.79
N ALA A 299 -7.60 9.90 3.70
CA ALA A 299 -6.50 10.46 4.46
C ALA A 299 -7.02 11.45 5.49
N LEU A 300 -6.38 11.47 6.65
CA LEU A 300 -6.63 12.37 7.75
C LEU A 300 -5.36 13.13 8.10
N VAL A 301 -5.48 14.43 8.33
CA VAL A 301 -4.43 15.25 8.93
C VAL A 301 -4.97 15.90 10.20
N TYR A 302 -4.35 15.58 11.33
CA TYR A 302 -4.67 16.16 12.65
C TYR A 302 -3.56 17.12 13.10
N TYR A 303 -3.92 18.37 13.33
CA TYR A 303 -3.00 19.44 13.66
C TYR A 303 -2.84 19.57 15.19
N LEU A 304 -1.72 19.08 15.73
CA LEU A 304 -1.37 19.20 17.14
C LEU A 304 -0.80 20.60 17.47
N SER A 305 0.04 21.12 16.59
CA SER A 305 0.57 22.48 16.61
C SER A 305 0.54 23.06 15.22
N VAL A 306 0.19 24.32 15.09
CA VAL A 306 0.10 25.01 13.80
C VAL A 306 1.33 25.89 13.51
N GLY A 307 2.26 25.96 14.46
CA GLY A 307 3.47 26.75 14.31
C GLY A 307 3.18 28.26 14.28
N ASP A 308 3.96 28.97 13.44
CA ASP A 308 3.82 30.41 13.22
C ASP A 308 2.99 30.65 11.95
N GLN A 309 1.81 31.26 12.11
CA GLN A 309 0.91 31.53 10.99
C GLN A 309 1.04 32.95 10.43
N ASP A 310 1.77 33.83 11.11
CA ASP A 310 2.07 35.20 10.66
C ASP A 310 3.32 35.26 9.75
N CYS A 311 3.54 34.20 8.98
CA CYS A 311 4.67 34.06 8.06
C CYS A 311 4.21 34.06 6.60
N THR A 312 5.17 34.18 5.66
CA THR A 312 4.87 34.24 4.21
C THR A 312 4.25 32.97 3.64
N ALA A 313 4.45 31.83 4.29
CA ALA A 313 3.82 30.57 3.93
C ALA A 313 3.31 29.85 5.20
N PRO A 314 2.09 30.17 5.67
CA PRO A 314 1.55 29.63 6.91
C PRO A 314 1.16 28.14 6.82
N GLY A 315 1.45 27.48 5.70
CA GLY A 315 1.22 26.05 5.50
C GLY A 315 -0.23 25.69 5.30
N PHE A 316 -0.89 26.37 4.39
CA PHE A 316 -2.20 25.91 3.93
C PHE A 316 -2.12 24.46 3.45
N LEU A 317 -3.13 23.66 3.80
CA LEU A 317 -3.39 22.41 3.14
C LEU A 317 -4.11 22.72 1.82
N LYS A 318 -3.40 22.59 0.72
CA LYS A 318 -3.90 22.91 -0.63
C LYS A 318 -4.40 21.66 -1.32
N PHE A 319 -5.58 21.73 -1.88
CA PHE A 319 -6.17 20.70 -2.70
C PHE A 319 -6.24 21.14 -4.16
N TYR A 320 -6.22 20.15 -5.04
CA TYR A 320 -6.31 20.34 -6.47
C TYR A 320 -7.55 19.59 -6.98
N GLU A 321 -8.32 20.21 -7.85
CA GLU A 321 -9.46 19.60 -8.56
C GLU A 321 -10.60 19.06 -7.63
N PRO A 322 -11.46 19.90 -7.05
CA PRO A 322 -11.44 21.36 -7.14
C PRO A 322 -10.37 22.01 -6.25
N SER A 323 -9.94 23.22 -6.64
CA SER A 323 -8.95 23.96 -5.87
C SER A 323 -9.57 24.48 -4.57
N GLU A 324 -8.94 24.15 -3.45
CA GLU A 324 -9.38 24.54 -2.12
C GLU A 324 -8.18 24.66 -1.20
N GLU A 325 -8.19 25.60 -0.26
CA GLU A 325 -7.11 25.79 0.71
C GLU A 325 -7.71 25.87 2.11
N ILE A 326 -7.13 25.10 3.04
CA ILE A 326 -7.51 25.09 4.45
C ILE A 326 -6.34 25.64 5.27
N LEU A 327 -6.60 26.71 6.01
CA LEU A 327 -5.65 27.20 7.01
C LEU A 327 -5.75 26.34 8.27
N PRO A 328 -4.67 25.65 8.67
CA PRO A 328 -4.68 24.81 9.84
C PRO A 328 -5.01 25.55 11.13
N LYS A 329 -5.76 24.89 12.01
CA LYS A 329 -6.03 25.33 13.39
C LYS A 329 -5.62 24.23 14.36
N LYS A 330 -5.13 24.61 15.54
CA LYS A 330 -4.80 23.63 16.59
C LYS A 330 -6.05 22.82 16.95
N GLY A 331 -5.93 21.50 16.92
CA GLY A 331 -7.04 20.59 17.17
C GLY A 331 -7.88 20.24 15.94
N LEU A 332 -7.68 20.90 14.80
CA LEU A 332 -8.38 20.59 13.55
C LEU A 332 -7.98 19.20 13.03
N ILE A 333 -8.96 18.43 12.65
CA ILE A 333 -8.83 17.18 11.89
C ILE A 333 -9.44 17.42 10.52
N THR A 334 -8.65 17.28 9.49
CA THR A 334 -9.09 17.39 8.10
C THR A 334 -9.11 16.00 7.48
N ILE A 335 -10.24 15.57 6.92
CA ILE A 335 -10.42 14.26 6.29
C ILE A 335 -10.83 14.46 4.84
N PHE A 336 -10.21 13.72 3.93
CA PHE A 336 -10.46 13.80 2.50
C PHE A 336 -10.23 12.45 1.81
N PRO A 337 -10.86 12.18 0.65
CA PRO A 337 -10.61 10.98 -0.13
C PRO A 337 -9.13 10.85 -0.51
N ALA A 338 -8.58 9.65 -0.35
CA ALA A 338 -7.15 9.39 -0.54
C ALA A 338 -6.67 9.64 -1.98
N GLU A 339 -7.57 9.58 -2.97
CA GLU A 339 -7.29 9.88 -4.38
C GLU A 339 -7.14 11.38 -4.68
N ARG A 340 -7.54 12.26 -3.74
CA ARG A 340 -7.49 13.71 -3.92
C ARG A 340 -6.05 14.22 -3.78
N TYR A 341 -5.54 14.86 -4.82
CA TYR A 341 -4.23 15.48 -4.81
C TYR A 341 -4.18 16.67 -3.86
N HIS A 342 -3.15 16.72 -3.04
CA HIS A 342 -2.93 17.81 -2.09
C HIS A 342 -1.44 18.08 -1.87
N SER A 343 -1.14 19.22 -1.26
CA SER A 343 0.21 19.62 -0.86
C SER A 343 0.16 20.56 0.34
N SER A 344 1.27 20.73 1.03
CA SER A 344 1.43 21.73 2.08
C SER A 344 2.87 22.24 2.09
N PHE A 345 3.04 23.55 2.28
CA PHE A 345 4.36 24.15 2.45
C PHE A 345 4.33 25.13 3.61
N TYR A 346 5.25 24.99 4.57
CA TYR A 346 5.31 25.78 5.78
C TYR A 346 6.67 26.46 5.93
N ASN A 347 6.69 27.76 6.23
CA ASN A 347 7.92 28.56 6.39
C ASN A 347 7.91 29.45 7.64
N GLY A 348 7.28 28.97 8.72
CA GLY A 348 7.28 29.68 10.00
C GLY A 348 8.49 29.36 10.87
N LYS A 349 8.72 30.19 11.89
CA LYS A 349 9.85 30.06 12.83
C LYS A 349 9.63 29.04 13.93
N LYS A 350 8.36 28.67 14.21
CA LYS A 350 7.99 27.67 15.24
C LYS A 350 7.56 26.40 14.54
N ASP A 351 7.93 25.27 15.09
CA ASP A 351 7.56 23.96 14.53
C ASP A 351 6.04 23.77 14.45
N ARG A 352 5.60 23.19 13.35
CA ARG A 352 4.26 22.65 13.18
C ARG A 352 4.32 21.14 13.40
N VAL A 353 3.39 20.61 14.18
CA VAL A 353 3.28 19.15 14.45
C VAL A 353 1.96 18.64 13.97
N ILE A 354 1.99 17.61 13.14
CA ILE A 354 0.80 16.92 12.64
C ILE A 354 0.87 15.42 12.91
N VAL A 355 -0.31 14.78 12.94
CA VAL A 355 -0.46 13.34 12.81
C VAL A 355 -1.23 13.08 11.52
N GLY A 356 -0.71 12.20 10.68
CA GLY A 356 -1.35 11.71 9.46
C GLY A 356 -1.85 10.28 9.66
N VAL A 357 -3.01 9.96 9.09
CA VAL A 357 -3.60 8.63 9.13
C VAL A 357 -4.23 8.29 7.78
N ASN A 358 -3.88 7.13 7.24
CA ASN A 358 -4.58 6.54 6.09
C ASN A 358 -5.49 5.42 6.59
N PHE A 359 -6.76 5.46 6.22
CA PHE A 359 -7.76 4.53 6.71
C PHE A 359 -8.81 4.17 5.64
N TYR A 360 -9.54 3.09 5.91
CA TYR A 360 -10.65 2.64 5.07
C TYR A 360 -11.93 2.59 5.91
N THR A 361 -13.04 2.91 5.26
CA THR A 361 -14.38 2.60 5.77
C THR A 361 -14.77 1.19 5.34
N LEU A 362 -15.27 0.39 6.28
CA LEU A 362 -15.58 -1.02 6.06
C LEU A 362 -17.05 -1.27 5.79
#